data_5cb15dfc911e680cfbfdab257b2e129c
#
_entry.id   5cb15dfc911e680cfbfdab257b2e129c
#
_cell.length_a   1.000
_cell.length_b   1.000
_cell.length_c   1.000
_cell.angle_alpha   90.00
_cell.angle_beta   90.00
_cell.angle_gamma   90.00
#
_symmetry.space_group_name_H-M   'P 1'
#
loop_
_entity.id
_entity.type
_entity.pdbx_description
1 polymer ?
#
loop_
_entity_poly.entity_id
_entity_poly.type
_entity_poly.pdbx_seq_one_letter_code
_entity_poly.pdbx_strand_id
1 'polypeptide(L)'
;MEFGLTADHIRIQTVARQLAADFATRAAEHDRDGSPPQENYAALRDAGFYGLVVPKEYGGQEAGLLGYTIAAEEIAQGCASTALSFNMHAATLASLMHSALPDDIKKWVAELATKQGKLIAAILSEPSTTSIVPMTFACSTRARRVSGGYRLSGKKSFCSMGESSDYLCLFAHPEEIANPQTALVAVLPTDSPGVRFEHVWDTLGMRATRSDNLILEDCFVPDEAILGEPIPKIGEWLATNEPSFNIPYTAVYLGVGFAALQAIKDNVTQRQPKGYGQPLAYHPDIRRRVAMMSAQLEAARWLLRYVAWLADETYERQRYTDRPKQYGTTVEGQAAEVLATYFKAKYIVGEAVTAATRSALEMGGGHAIFKPSALERLFRDGATATMQHPPSDFCLSSLSVHELQLDPQQIQPPLTQVWE
;
A
#
# COMPACT_ATOMS: atom_id res chain seq x y z
N MET A 1 3.76 -27.03 -4.77
CA MET A 1 5.22 -26.78 -4.88
C MET A 1 5.40 -25.30 -4.56
N GLU A 2 6.11 -25.01 -3.48
CA GLU A 2 6.26 -23.62 -2.97
C GLU A 2 7.58 -23.05 -3.52
N PHE A 3 7.60 -22.83 -4.81
CA PHE A 3 8.77 -22.34 -5.52
C PHE A 3 9.26 -21.00 -4.93
N GLY A 4 10.51 -20.96 -4.46
CA GLY A 4 11.18 -19.74 -3.97
C GLY A 4 10.74 -19.26 -2.58
N LEU A 5 9.81 -19.94 -1.88
CA LEU A 5 9.41 -19.56 -0.53
C LEU A 5 10.27 -20.24 0.53
N THR A 6 10.72 -19.45 1.50
CA THR A 6 11.40 -19.95 2.71
C THR A 6 10.42 -20.48 3.74
N ALA A 7 10.91 -21.18 4.76
CA ALA A 7 10.08 -21.59 5.90
C ALA A 7 9.43 -20.40 6.63
N ASP A 8 10.12 -19.25 6.70
CA ASP A 8 9.57 -18.04 7.28
C ASP A 8 8.42 -17.46 6.43
N HIS A 9 8.54 -17.47 5.10
CA HIS A 9 7.45 -17.04 4.21
C HIS A 9 6.20 -17.91 4.40
N ILE A 10 6.38 -19.24 4.52
CA ILE A 10 5.27 -20.19 4.74
C ILE A 10 4.61 -19.94 6.11
N ARG A 11 5.41 -19.70 7.15
CA ARG A 11 4.91 -19.36 8.49
C ARG A 11 4.10 -18.06 8.46
N ILE A 12 4.62 -17.00 7.84
CA ILE A 12 3.95 -15.70 7.69
C ILE A 12 2.63 -15.89 6.94
N GLN A 13 2.63 -16.62 5.83
CA GLN A 13 1.44 -16.91 5.04
C GLN A 13 0.38 -17.63 5.89
N THR A 14 0.79 -18.61 6.68
CA THR A 14 -0.13 -19.38 7.53
C THR A 14 -0.79 -18.50 8.58
N VAL A 15 -0.01 -17.66 9.27
CA VAL A 15 -0.55 -16.73 10.28
C VAL A 15 -1.47 -15.68 9.61
N ALA A 16 -1.06 -15.14 8.46
CA ALA A 16 -1.87 -14.17 7.71
C ALA A 16 -3.23 -14.76 7.28
N ARG A 17 -3.28 -16.03 6.86
CA ARG A 17 -4.55 -16.74 6.55
C ARG A 17 -5.46 -16.90 7.76
N GLN A 18 -4.88 -17.21 8.92
CA GLN A 18 -5.66 -17.32 10.16
C GLN A 18 -6.28 -15.98 10.53
N LEU A 19 -5.50 -14.91 10.48
CA LEU A 19 -5.99 -13.55 10.70
C LEU A 19 -7.05 -13.15 9.67
N ALA A 20 -6.84 -13.46 8.38
CA ALA A 20 -7.81 -13.20 7.33
C ALA A 20 -9.16 -13.89 7.56
N ALA A 21 -9.15 -15.15 8.01
CA ALA A 21 -10.38 -15.87 8.32
C ALA A 21 -11.17 -15.22 9.48
N ASP A 22 -10.46 -14.71 10.49
CA ASP A 22 -11.07 -13.93 11.58
C ASP A 22 -11.61 -12.59 11.06
N PHE A 23 -10.83 -11.83 10.29
CA PHE A 23 -11.22 -10.53 9.76
C PHE A 23 -12.42 -10.59 8.81
N ALA A 24 -12.56 -11.68 8.05
CA ALA A 24 -13.69 -11.90 7.16
C ALA A 24 -15.05 -11.88 7.89
N THR A 25 -15.09 -12.24 9.16
CA THR A 25 -16.33 -12.32 9.95
C THR A 25 -16.97 -10.94 10.18
N ARG A 26 -16.19 -9.85 10.16
CA ARG A 26 -16.66 -8.49 10.45
C ARG A 26 -16.41 -7.48 9.31
N ALA A 27 -15.76 -7.92 8.20
CA ALA A 27 -15.43 -7.05 7.09
C ALA A 27 -16.67 -6.40 6.44
N ALA A 28 -17.82 -7.08 6.40
CA ALA A 28 -19.07 -6.53 5.86
C ALA A 28 -19.65 -5.42 6.75
N GLU A 29 -19.49 -5.52 8.06
CA GLU A 29 -19.92 -4.53 9.03
C GLU A 29 -19.08 -3.24 8.89
N HIS A 30 -17.76 -3.36 8.92
CA HIS A 30 -16.85 -2.23 8.74
C HIS A 30 -17.04 -1.53 7.40
N ASP A 31 -17.29 -2.27 6.30
CA ASP A 31 -17.58 -1.70 4.99
C ASP A 31 -18.90 -0.92 5.01
N ARG A 32 -19.97 -1.49 5.57
CA ARG A 32 -21.29 -0.85 5.66
C ARG A 32 -21.21 0.46 6.44
N ASP A 33 -20.58 0.42 7.60
CA ASP A 33 -20.57 1.51 8.58
C ASP A 33 -19.44 2.52 8.29
N GLY A 34 -18.50 2.18 7.38
CA GLY A 34 -17.31 2.98 7.13
C GLY A 34 -16.45 3.14 8.38
N SER A 35 -16.46 2.14 9.28
CA SER A 35 -15.75 2.19 10.56
C SER A 35 -14.35 1.57 10.44
N PRO A 36 -13.33 2.11 11.15
CA PRO A 36 -12.00 1.55 11.12
C PRO A 36 -11.97 0.20 11.87
N PRO A 37 -11.26 -0.83 11.35
CA PRO A 37 -11.22 -2.17 11.93
C PRO A 37 -10.20 -2.26 13.08
N GLN A 38 -10.47 -1.61 14.22
CA GLN A 38 -9.57 -1.49 15.36
C GLN A 38 -9.17 -2.86 15.94
N GLU A 39 -10.13 -3.79 16.04
CA GLU A 39 -9.89 -5.16 16.52
C GLU A 39 -8.98 -5.96 15.59
N ASN A 40 -8.97 -5.65 14.26
CA ASN A 40 -8.06 -6.26 13.33
C ASN A 40 -6.62 -5.73 13.53
N TYR A 41 -6.47 -4.45 13.82
CA TYR A 41 -5.16 -3.87 14.15
C TYR A 41 -4.62 -4.47 15.45
N ALA A 42 -5.46 -4.66 16.47
CA ALA A 42 -5.07 -5.33 17.70
C ALA A 42 -4.60 -6.78 17.45
N ALA A 43 -5.34 -7.54 16.64
CA ALA A 43 -4.96 -8.91 16.28
C ALA A 43 -3.64 -8.96 15.48
N LEU A 44 -3.39 -8.01 14.57
CA LEU A 44 -2.11 -7.87 13.87
C LEU A 44 -0.95 -7.57 14.82
N ARG A 45 -1.16 -6.71 15.82
CA ARG A 45 -0.18 -6.44 16.87
C ARG A 45 0.15 -7.71 17.65
N ASP A 46 -0.89 -8.40 18.13
CA ASP A 46 -0.75 -9.60 18.99
C ASP A 46 -0.08 -10.76 18.23
N ALA A 47 -0.23 -10.82 16.89
CA ALA A 47 0.50 -11.72 16.01
C ALA A 47 1.93 -11.25 15.67
N GLY A 48 2.38 -10.10 16.20
CA GLY A 48 3.72 -9.54 15.97
C GLY A 48 3.91 -8.90 14.59
N PHE A 49 2.84 -8.61 13.86
CA PHE A 49 2.92 -8.05 12.51
C PHE A 49 3.37 -6.60 12.48
N TYR A 50 3.27 -5.86 13.61
CA TYR A 50 3.78 -4.50 13.67
C TYR A 50 5.30 -4.43 13.44
N GLY A 51 6.04 -5.47 13.83
CA GLY A 51 7.47 -5.60 13.56
C GLY A 51 7.81 -6.50 12.36
N LEU A 52 6.83 -6.84 11.50
CA LEU A 52 7.01 -7.85 10.45
C LEU A 52 8.18 -7.54 9.50
N VAL A 53 8.29 -6.30 9.03
CA VAL A 53 9.32 -5.83 8.09
C VAL A 53 10.57 -5.25 8.77
N VAL A 54 10.51 -5.04 10.08
CA VAL A 54 11.64 -4.50 10.84
C VAL A 54 12.77 -5.54 10.90
N PRO A 55 14.03 -5.15 10.67
CA PRO A 55 15.19 -6.05 10.80
C PRO A 55 15.28 -6.70 12.17
N LYS A 56 15.82 -7.93 12.24
CA LYS A 56 16.02 -8.67 13.51
C LYS A 56 16.90 -7.93 14.49
N GLU A 57 17.90 -7.20 14.01
CA GLU A 57 18.79 -6.37 14.83
C GLU A 57 18.05 -5.28 15.62
N TYR A 58 16.91 -4.81 15.14
CA TYR A 58 16.01 -3.87 15.81
C TYR A 58 14.78 -4.55 16.45
N GLY A 59 14.80 -5.89 16.58
CA GLY A 59 13.76 -6.66 17.27
C GLY A 59 12.55 -7.04 16.42
N GLY A 60 12.63 -6.93 15.10
CA GLY A 60 11.59 -7.32 14.16
C GLY A 60 11.70 -8.75 13.64
N GLN A 61 10.86 -9.09 12.66
CA GLN A 61 10.82 -10.43 12.03
C GLN A 61 11.63 -10.51 10.73
N GLU A 62 12.04 -9.38 10.14
CA GLU A 62 12.84 -9.32 8.90
C GLU A 62 12.22 -10.11 7.74
N ALA A 63 10.91 -9.96 7.56
CA ALA A 63 10.16 -10.70 6.54
C ALA A 63 10.57 -10.37 5.10
N GLY A 64 11.25 -9.26 4.89
CA GLY A 64 11.51 -8.71 3.57
C GLY A 64 10.22 -8.21 2.89
N LEU A 65 10.39 -7.72 1.68
CA LEU A 65 9.27 -7.22 0.89
C LEU A 65 8.41 -8.37 0.35
N LEU A 66 9.04 -9.49 -0.03
CA LEU A 66 8.31 -10.69 -0.47
C LEU A 66 7.44 -11.26 0.66
N GLY A 67 7.99 -11.39 1.87
CA GLY A 67 7.22 -11.90 3.02
C GLY A 67 6.04 -11.01 3.37
N TYR A 68 6.23 -9.68 3.33
CA TYR A 68 5.12 -8.75 3.57
C TYR A 68 4.11 -8.72 2.41
N THR A 69 4.55 -8.85 1.16
CA THR A 69 3.66 -8.96 -0.02
C THR A 69 2.73 -10.18 0.11
N ILE A 70 3.27 -11.32 0.55
CA ILE A 70 2.48 -12.53 0.83
C ILE A 70 1.47 -12.27 1.95
N ALA A 71 1.89 -11.65 3.05
CA ALA A 71 1.01 -11.33 4.17
C ALA A 71 -0.13 -10.39 3.74
N ALA A 72 0.16 -9.33 3.00
CA ALA A 72 -0.82 -8.36 2.51
C ALA A 72 -1.88 -9.00 1.60
N GLU A 73 -1.46 -9.89 0.68
CA GLU A 73 -2.35 -10.66 -0.19
C GLU A 73 -3.31 -11.53 0.63
N GLU A 74 -2.79 -12.28 1.61
CA GLU A 74 -3.62 -13.18 2.43
C GLU A 74 -4.58 -12.41 3.34
N ILE A 75 -4.12 -11.35 4.03
CA ILE A 75 -4.97 -10.50 4.89
C ILE A 75 -6.10 -9.87 4.07
N ALA A 76 -5.81 -9.41 2.86
CA ALA A 76 -6.80 -8.77 2.01
C ALA A 76 -7.94 -9.72 1.57
N GLN A 77 -7.71 -11.03 1.54
CA GLN A 77 -8.76 -12.01 1.27
C GLN A 77 -9.84 -12.01 2.37
N GLY A 78 -9.47 -11.67 3.60
CA GLY A 78 -10.44 -11.51 4.70
C GLY A 78 -11.02 -10.10 4.76
N CYS A 79 -10.15 -9.08 4.79
CA CYS A 79 -10.55 -7.67 4.85
C CYS A 79 -9.56 -6.78 4.08
N ALA A 80 -9.96 -6.37 2.88
CA ALA A 80 -9.13 -5.54 2.02
C ALA A 80 -8.79 -4.18 2.65
N SER A 81 -9.76 -3.55 3.32
CA SER A 81 -9.53 -2.27 4.02
C SER A 81 -8.51 -2.41 5.15
N THR A 82 -8.52 -3.51 5.92
CA THR A 82 -7.49 -3.78 6.94
C THR A 82 -6.11 -3.90 6.30
N ALA A 83 -5.98 -4.71 5.25
CA ALA A 83 -4.70 -4.92 4.58
C ALA A 83 -4.15 -3.62 3.97
N LEU A 84 -5.03 -2.82 3.32
CA LEU A 84 -4.65 -1.55 2.72
C LEU A 84 -4.21 -0.53 3.76
N SER A 85 -4.98 -0.33 4.82
CA SER A 85 -4.65 0.63 5.86
C SER A 85 -3.42 0.20 6.65
N PHE A 86 -3.27 -1.08 6.97
CA PHE A 86 -2.05 -1.59 7.63
C PHE A 86 -0.79 -1.43 6.77
N ASN A 87 -0.92 -1.37 5.44
CA ASN A 87 0.21 -1.05 4.58
C ASN A 87 0.83 0.32 4.90
N MET A 88 0.04 1.27 5.41
CA MET A 88 0.59 2.57 5.83
C MET A 88 1.62 2.43 6.93
N HIS A 89 1.45 1.47 7.84
CA HIS A 89 2.40 1.15 8.89
C HIS A 89 3.61 0.36 8.37
N ALA A 90 3.37 -0.79 7.77
CA ALA A 90 4.43 -1.71 7.37
C ALA A 90 5.36 -1.12 6.29
N ALA A 91 4.78 -0.47 5.27
CA ALA A 91 5.58 0.16 4.22
C ALA A 91 6.37 1.37 4.72
N THR A 92 5.83 2.14 5.68
CA THR A 92 6.57 3.21 6.34
C THR A 92 7.81 2.65 7.03
N LEU A 93 7.64 1.61 7.85
CA LEU A 93 8.77 0.96 8.52
C LEU A 93 9.78 0.39 7.51
N ALA A 94 9.33 -0.31 6.47
CA ALA A 94 10.23 -0.82 5.44
C ALA A 94 11.05 0.30 4.80
N SER A 95 10.41 1.40 4.38
CA SER A 95 11.08 2.54 3.77
C SER A 95 12.09 3.21 4.73
N LEU A 96 11.73 3.39 6.00
CA LEU A 96 12.63 4.00 6.98
C LEU A 96 13.80 3.07 7.32
N MET A 97 13.59 1.78 7.43
CA MET A 97 14.67 0.81 7.72
C MET A 97 15.67 0.69 6.56
N HIS A 98 15.20 0.81 5.30
CA HIS A 98 16.07 0.79 4.11
C HIS A 98 16.73 2.14 3.79
N SER A 99 16.26 3.23 4.40
CA SER A 99 16.82 4.57 4.16
C SER A 99 18.20 4.76 4.82
N ALA A 100 18.88 5.87 4.46
CA ALA A 100 20.18 6.24 5.05
C ALA A 100 20.06 6.95 6.42
N LEU A 101 18.97 6.72 7.16
CA LEU A 101 18.81 7.28 8.50
C LEU A 101 19.87 6.74 9.48
N PRO A 102 20.29 7.55 10.46
CA PRO A 102 21.13 7.11 11.57
C PRO A 102 20.52 5.93 12.32
N ASP A 103 21.38 5.04 12.84
CA ASP A 103 20.94 3.79 13.50
C ASP A 103 20.12 4.04 14.77
N ASP A 104 20.41 5.10 15.51
CA ASP A 104 19.65 5.50 16.70
C ASP A 104 18.21 5.91 16.35
N ILE A 105 18.03 6.63 15.25
CA ILE A 105 16.69 6.97 14.72
C ILE A 105 15.95 5.71 14.25
N LYS A 106 16.61 4.84 13.48
CA LYS A 106 16.01 3.56 13.06
C LYS A 106 15.57 2.72 14.25
N LYS A 107 16.43 2.63 15.25
CA LYS A 107 16.16 1.90 16.49
C LYS A 107 14.97 2.49 17.23
N TRP A 108 14.91 3.81 17.37
CA TRP A 108 13.78 4.49 18.02
C TRP A 108 12.46 4.18 17.31
N VAL A 109 12.39 4.37 15.98
CA VAL A 109 11.18 4.08 15.20
C VAL A 109 10.79 2.60 15.27
N ALA A 110 11.78 1.70 15.18
CA ALA A 110 11.54 0.26 15.29
C ALA A 110 10.99 -0.13 16.67
N GLU A 111 11.49 0.47 17.77
CA GLU A 111 11.01 0.22 19.13
C GLU A 111 9.56 0.67 19.35
N LEU A 112 9.11 1.73 18.71
CA LEU A 112 7.70 2.11 18.74
C LEU A 112 6.81 0.94 18.29
N ALA A 113 7.16 0.28 17.18
CA ALA A 113 6.40 -0.84 16.64
C ALA A 113 6.61 -2.15 17.38
N THR A 114 7.89 -2.54 17.62
CA THR A 114 8.25 -3.89 18.10
C THR A 114 8.11 -4.07 19.60
N LYS A 115 8.41 -3.01 20.39
CA LYS A 115 8.39 -3.08 21.87
C LYS A 115 7.16 -2.41 22.46
N GLN A 116 6.73 -1.27 21.88
CA GLN A 116 5.62 -0.50 22.43
C GLN A 116 4.28 -0.84 21.78
N GLY A 117 4.29 -1.64 20.69
CA GLY A 117 3.06 -2.04 19.97
C GLY A 117 2.31 -0.86 19.38
N LYS A 118 3.03 0.15 18.86
CA LYS A 118 2.48 1.38 18.31
C LYS A 118 2.30 1.30 16.80
N LEU A 119 1.17 1.79 16.31
CA LEU A 119 0.89 1.99 14.88
C LEU A 119 1.43 3.34 14.41
N ILE A 120 2.10 3.32 13.25
CA ILE A 120 2.63 4.52 12.60
C ILE A 120 1.97 4.62 11.21
N ALA A 121 1.20 5.66 10.95
CA ALA A 121 0.57 5.85 9.64
C ALA A 121 1.42 6.74 8.73
N ALA A 122 1.62 6.31 7.48
CA ALA A 122 2.18 7.16 6.42
C ALA A 122 1.15 8.22 5.99
N ILE A 123 1.51 9.49 6.11
CA ILE A 123 0.67 10.63 5.75
C ILE A 123 1.41 11.48 4.71
N LEU A 124 1.35 11.05 3.45
CA LEU A 124 2.19 11.58 2.38
C LEU A 124 1.44 12.55 1.46
N SER A 125 0.22 12.20 1.07
CA SER A 125 -0.55 12.90 0.04
C SER A 125 -1.10 14.23 0.51
N GLU A 126 -1.20 15.19 -0.42
CA GLU A 126 -1.79 16.51 -0.19
C GLU A 126 -2.81 16.83 -1.29
N PRO A 127 -3.79 17.73 -1.06
CA PRO A 127 -4.82 18.03 -2.06
C PRO A 127 -4.27 18.56 -3.39
N SER A 128 -3.09 19.17 -3.38
CA SER A 128 -2.41 19.71 -4.56
C SER A 128 -1.50 18.71 -5.26
N THR A 129 -1.28 17.51 -4.69
CA THR A 129 -0.42 16.51 -5.31
C THR A 129 -1.15 15.74 -6.40
N THR A 130 -0.48 15.56 -7.53
CA THR A 130 -0.95 14.69 -8.61
C THR A 130 -0.06 13.46 -8.68
N SER A 131 -0.67 12.28 -8.82
CA SER A 131 0.05 11.03 -9.04
C SER A 131 0.70 10.93 -10.42
N ILE A 132 0.42 11.91 -11.31
CA ILE A 132 0.88 11.89 -12.70
C ILE A 132 2.33 12.39 -12.84
N VAL A 133 2.83 13.20 -11.88
CA VAL A 133 4.19 13.78 -11.97
C VAL A 133 4.91 13.68 -10.61
N PRO A 134 5.32 12.49 -10.17
CA PRO A 134 5.96 12.31 -8.86
C PRO A 134 7.29 13.07 -8.72
N MET A 135 8.03 13.28 -9.82
CA MET A 135 9.34 13.96 -9.81
C MET A 135 9.27 15.45 -9.47
N THR A 136 8.09 16.09 -9.55
CA THR A 136 7.89 17.50 -9.22
C THR A 136 7.20 17.69 -7.87
N PHE A 137 7.10 16.64 -7.06
CA PHE A 137 6.47 16.71 -5.76
C PHE A 137 7.09 17.80 -4.89
N ALA A 138 6.25 18.70 -4.39
CA ALA A 138 6.61 19.72 -3.42
C ALA A 138 5.55 19.71 -2.31
N CYS A 139 5.99 19.75 -1.05
CA CYS A 139 5.06 19.80 0.08
C CYS A 139 4.41 21.17 0.20
N SER A 140 3.09 21.22 0.28
CA SER A 140 2.32 22.40 0.68
C SER A 140 2.20 22.55 2.19
N THR A 141 2.32 21.44 2.94
CA THR A 141 2.47 21.46 4.39
C THR A 141 3.77 22.16 4.77
N ARG A 142 3.69 23.20 5.63
CA ARG A 142 4.81 24.04 6.03
C ARG A 142 5.34 23.65 7.40
N ALA A 143 6.66 23.75 7.55
CA ALA A 143 7.37 23.57 8.80
C ALA A 143 8.14 24.85 9.13
N ARG A 144 7.68 25.60 10.11
CA ARG A 144 8.33 26.84 10.59
C ARG A 144 9.25 26.51 11.74
N ARG A 145 10.54 26.83 11.60
CA ARG A 145 11.56 26.61 12.65
C ARG A 145 11.23 27.44 13.90
N VAL A 146 11.30 26.80 15.07
CA VAL A 146 11.15 27.44 16.39
C VAL A 146 12.21 26.90 17.35
N SER A 147 12.28 27.45 18.57
CA SER A 147 13.19 26.91 19.58
C SER A 147 12.82 25.48 19.94
N GLY A 148 13.76 24.54 19.76
CA GLY A 148 13.63 23.13 20.10
C GLY A 148 12.81 22.28 19.11
N GLY A 149 12.49 22.79 17.91
CA GLY A 149 11.74 22.01 16.92
C GLY A 149 11.11 22.82 15.81
N TYR A 150 9.99 22.32 15.31
CA TYR A 150 9.21 22.94 14.23
C TYR A 150 7.72 23.08 14.62
N ARG A 151 7.06 24.07 14.01
CA ARG A 151 5.62 24.19 13.99
C ARG A 151 5.11 23.82 12.61
N LEU A 152 4.23 22.81 12.55
CA LEU A 152 3.67 22.31 11.30
C LEU A 152 2.27 22.86 11.04
N SER A 153 2.03 23.34 9.82
CA SER A 153 0.71 23.78 9.38
C SER A 153 0.43 23.33 7.95
N GLY A 154 -0.78 22.82 7.71
CA GLY A 154 -1.17 22.36 6.37
C GLY A 154 -2.30 21.35 6.37
N LYS A 155 -2.59 20.82 5.18
CA LYS A 155 -3.64 19.81 4.98
C LYS A 155 -3.06 18.62 4.23
N LYS A 156 -3.32 17.42 4.74
CA LYS A 156 -3.04 16.15 4.08
C LYS A 156 -4.34 15.48 3.65
N SER A 157 -4.28 14.67 2.62
CA SER A 157 -5.42 13.90 2.09
C SER A 157 -5.08 12.42 1.99
N PHE A 158 -6.10 11.57 1.86
CA PHE A 158 -5.93 10.11 1.81
C PHE A 158 -5.13 9.57 3.00
N CYS A 159 -5.42 10.05 4.22
CA CYS A 159 -4.72 9.69 5.44
C CYS A 159 -5.23 8.34 5.99
N SER A 160 -5.03 7.26 5.23
CA SER A 160 -5.50 5.93 5.59
C SER A 160 -5.00 5.52 6.97
N MET A 161 -5.91 5.03 7.84
CA MET A 161 -5.63 4.66 9.22
C MET A 161 -5.13 5.83 10.11
N GLY A 162 -5.06 7.07 9.60
CA GLY A 162 -4.43 8.18 10.31
C GLY A 162 -4.97 8.37 11.73
N GLU A 163 -6.29 8.54 11.88
CA GLU A 163 -6.95 8.71 13.18
C GLU A 163 -6.88 7.46 14.09
N SER A 164 -6.68 6.29 13.50
CA SER A 164 -6.56 5.01 14.22
C SER A 164 -5.13 4.66 14.63
N SER A 165 -4.14 5.41 14.14
CA SER A 165 -2.74 5.19 14.47
C SER A 165 -2.32 5.91 15.74
N ASP A 166 -1.23 5.43 16.36
CA ASP A 166 -0.61 6.12 17.51
C ASP A 166 0.27 7.29 17.06
N TYR A 167 0.90 7.15 15.88
CA TYR A 167 1.83 8.14 15.32
C TYR A 167 1.55 8.38 13.84
N LEU A 168 1.79 9.62 13.42
CA LEU A 168 1.74 10.08 12.04
C LEU A 168 3.17 10.31 11.54
N CYS A 169 3.56 9.63 10.46
CA CYS A 169 4.81 9.89 9.74
C CYS A 169 4.49 10.70 8.48
N LEU A 170 4.98 11.92 8.39
CA LEU A 170 4.60 12.85 7.32
C LEU A 170 5.76 13.71 6.82
N PHE A 171 5.58 14.27 5.63
CA PHE A 171 6.49 15.26 5.05
C PHE A 171 5.97 16.67 5.22
N ALA A 172 6.90 17.62 5.48
CA ALA A 172 6.62 19.05 5.50
C ALA A 172 7.81 19.83 4.91
N HIS A 173 7.53 20.94 4.23
CA HIS A 173 8.55 21.81 3.68
C HIS A 173 9.08 22.77 4.76
N PRO A 174 10.39 22.76 5.08
CA PRO A 174 10.98 23.74 6.00
C PRO A 174 11.04 25.13 5.34
N GLU A 175 10.40 26.12 5.97
CA GLU A 175 10.23 27.48 5.38
C GLU A 175 11.55 28.23 5.19
N GLU A 176 12.57 27.88 5.98
CA GLU A 176 13.92 28.47 5.88
C GLU A 176 14.70 27.96 4.66
N ILE A 177 14.23 26.91 3.97
CA ILE A 177 14.91 26.34 2.80
C ILE A 177 14.20 26.79 1.52
N ALA A 178 14.94 27.49 0.65
CA ALA A 178 14.38 28.07 -0.57
C ALA A 178 13.95 27.04 -1.64
N ASN A 179 14.53 25.82 -1.64
CA ASN A 179 14.16 24.79 -2.61
C ASN A 179 12.80 24.15 -2.24
N PRO A 180 11.73 24.37 -3.03
CA PRO A 180 10.39 23.88 -2.71
C PRO A 180 10.26 22.34 -2.71
N GLN A 181 11.21 21.63 -3.34
CA GLN A 181 11.26 20.16 -3.35
C GLN A 181 11.90 19.58 -2.08
N THR A 182 12.40 20.43 -1.19
CA THR A 182 12.96 19.95 0.08
C THR A 182 11.85 19.64 1.07
N ALA A 183 11.95 18.49 1.73
CA ALA A 183 11.03 18.09 2.79
C ALA A 183 11.78 17.52 3.99
N LEU A 184 11.33 17.83 5.19
CA LEU A 184 11.66 17.07 6.39
C LEU A 184 10.65 15.94 6.58
N VAL A 185 11.09 14.89 7.27
CA VAL A 185 10.25 13.77 7.71
C VAL A 185 10.02 13.93 9.20
N ALA A 186 8.76 14.00 9.61
CA ALA A 186 8.37 14.15 11.01
C ALA A 186 7.52 12.96 11.48
N VAL A 187 7.76 12.50 12.70
CA VAL A 187 6.92 11.51 13.38
C VAL A 187 6.35 12.15 14.63
N LEU A 188 5.02 12.33 14.66
CA LEU A 188 4.35 12.96 15.80
C LEU A 188 3.18 12.11 16.32
N PRO A 189 2.86 12.15 17.62
CA PRO A 189 1.69 11.48 18.18
C PRO A 189 0.40 11.99 17.50
N THR A 190 -0.54 11.08 17.25
CA THR A 190 -1.82 11.41 16.57
C THR A 190 -2.69 12.35 17.41
N ASP A 191 -2.53 12.33 18.74
CA ASP A 191 -3.24 13.19 19.70
C ASP A 191 -2.52 14.51 20.00
N SER A 192 -1.48 14.88 19.21
CA SER A 192 -0.74 16.13 19.39
C SER A 192 -1.66 17.36 19.25
N PRO A 193 -1.46 18.39 20.08
CA PRO A 193 -2.22 19.64 19.96
C PRO A 193 -2.09 20.23 18.53
N GLY A 194 -3.24 20.57 17.93
CA GLY A 194 -3.32 21.10 16.57
C GLY A 194 -3.51 20.04 15.49
N VAL A 195 -3.47 18.75 15.83
CA VAL A 195 -3.85 17.64 14.94
C VAL A 195 -5.37 17.50 14.95
N ARG A 196 -6.00 17.51 13.78
CA ARG A 196 -7.43 17.30 13.62
C ARG A 196 -7.74 16.52 12.35
N PHE A 197 -8.69 15.58 12.41
CA PHE A 197 -9.19 14.87 11.24
C PHE A 197 -10.51 15.48 10.74
N GLU A 198 -10.62 15.58 9.42
CA GLU A 198 -11.82 16.02 8.72
C GLU A 198 -12.41 14.79 8.02
N HIS A 199 -13.54 14.30 8.52
CA HIS A 199 -14.18 13.08 8.09
C HIS A 199 -14.87 13.27 6.73
N VAL A 200 -14.19 12.90 5.65
CA VAL A 200 -14.65 13.06 4.26
C VAL A 200 -14.71 11.75 3.49
N TRP A 201 -14.31 10.62 4.15
CA TRP A 201 -14.15 9.34 3.47
C TRP A 201 -15.48 8.62 3.27
N ASP A 202 -16.20 8.98 2.19
CA ASP A 202 -17.38 8.28 1.70
C ASP A 202 -17.17 7.86 0.25
N THR A 203 -16.68 6.63 0.04
CA THR A 203 -16.11 6.15 -1.22
C THR A 203 -16.80 4.90 -1.73
N LEU A 204 -16.55 4.57 -3.00
CA LEU A 204 -17.10 3.39 -3.68
C LEU A 204 -16.68 2.10 -2.97
N GLY A 205 -15.39 1.92 -2.73
CA GLY A 205 -14.77 0.75 -2.08
C GLY A 205 -13.72 1.17 -1.08
N MET A 206 -13.11 0.21 -0.41
CA MET A 206 -12.10 0.45 0.65
C MET A 206 -12.63 1.37 1.76
N ARG A 207 -13.93 1.28 2.08
CA ARG A 207 -14.64 2.22 2.95
C ARG A 207 -14.11 2.26 4.37
N ALA A 208 -13.67 1.12 4.89
CA ALA A 208 -13.17 0.98 6.25
C ALA A 208 -11.69 1.40 6.43
N THR A 209 -11.01 1.89 5.39
CA THR A 209 -9.66 2.45 5.53
C THR A 209 -9.64 3.79 6.25
N ARG A 210 -10.78 4.50 6.29
CA ARG A 210 -10.89 5.84 6.88
C ARG A 210 -9.74 6.73 6.43
N SER A 211 -9.66 6.90 5.10
CA SER A 211 -8.61 7.71 4.47
C SER A 211 -9.00 9.20 4.46
N ASP A 212 -9.40 9.69 5.60
CA ASP A 212 -9.88 11.05 5.85
C ASP A 212 -8.78 12.11 5.64
N ASN A 213 -9.11 13.38 5.68
CA ASN A 213 -8.14 14.45 5.64
C ASN A 213 -7.55 14.70 7.03
N LEU A 214 -6.25 15.02 7.07
CA LEU A 214 -5.57 15.53 8.26
C LEU A 214 -5.35 17.04 8.11
N ILE A 215 -5.69 17.78 9.14
CA ILE A 215 -5.43 19.21 9.28
C ILE A 215 -4.39 19.39 10.39
N LEU A 216 -3.34 20.14 10.09
CA LEU A 216 -2.27 20.53 11.03
C LEU A 216 -2.39 22.03 11.26
N GLU A 217 -2.64 22.44 12.51
CA GLU A 217 -2.81 23.82 12.93
C GLU A 217 -1.75 24.17 13.97
N ASP A 218 -0.60 24.69 13.51
CA ASP A 218 0.56 25.09 14.34
C ASP A 218 1.04 23.96 15.29
N CYS A 219 1.06 22.72 14.82
CA CYS A 219 1.44 21.53 15.58
C CYS A 219 2.93 21.57 15.92
N PHE A 220 3.29 21.50 17.19
CA PHE A 220 4.71 21.44 17.61
C PHE A 220 5.27 20.02 17.42
N VAL A 221 6.43 19.93 16.75
CA VAL A 221 7.21 18.71 16.59
C VAL A 221 8.63 19.00 17.12
N PRO A 222 9.09 18.32 18.17
CA PRO A 222 10.43 18.53 18.71
C PRO A 222 11.53 18.00 17.77
N ASP A 223 12.74 18.49 17.92
CA ASP A 223 13.87 18.13 17.04
C ASP A 223 14.13 16.62 17.01
N GLU A 224 13.97 15.91 18.13
CA GLU A 224 14.14 14.45 18.21
C GLU A 224 13.10 13.63 17.44
N ALA A 225 12.00 14.26 17.07
CA ALA A 225 10.94 13.63 16.26
C ALA A 225 11.05 13.96 14.76
N ILE A 226 12.08 14.70 14.36
CA ILE A 226 12.47 14.91 12.96
C ILE A 226 13.45 13.82 12.55
N LEU A 227 13.12 13.08 11.48
CA LEU A 227 13.92 11.93 11.06
C LEU A 227 15.07 12.37 10.13
N GLY A 228 16.23 12.59 10.71
CA GLY A 228 17.46 12.94 9.97
C GLY A 228 17.41 14.33 9.34
N GLU A 229 18.26 14.52 8.32
CA GLU A 229 18.37 15.79 7.60
C GLU A 229 17.24 15.96 6.59
N PRO A 230 16.84 17.20 6.27
CA PRO A 230 15.86 17.46 5.21
C PRO A 230 16.26 16.86 3.87
N ILE A 231 15.33 16.20 3.20
CA ILE A 231 15.51 15.55 1.90
C ILE A 231 15.43 16.62 0.80
N PRO A 232 16.50 16.91 0.04
CA PRO A 232 16.52 18.05 -0.91
C PRO A 232 15.60 17.88 -2.12
N LYS A 233 15.31 16.61 -2.50
CA LYS A 233 14.50 16.25 -3.66
C LYS A 233 13.55 15.12 -3.29
N ILE A 234 12.49 15.47 -2.58
CA ILE A 234 11.56 14.49 -2.03
C ILE A 234 10.90 13.63 -3.12
N GLY A 235 10.66 14.17 -4.33
CA GLY A 235 10.10 13.40 -5.43
C GLY A 235 11.01 12.26 -5.89
N GLU A 236 12.33 12.50 -5.96
CA GLU A 236 13.31 11.43 -6.29
C GLU A 236 13.39 10.40 -5.16
N TRP A 237 13.33 10.84 -3.91
CA TRP A 237 13.31 9.94 -2.75
C TRP A 237 12.07 9.04 -2.74
N LEU A 238 10.89 9.62 -3.03
CA LEU A 238 9.64 8.86 -3.15
C LEU A 238 9.74 7.82 -4.25
N ALA A 239 10.23 8.18 -5.45
CA ALA A 239 10.38 7.25 -6.56
C ALA A 239 11.32 6.07 -6.21
N THR A 240 12.41 6.33 -5.47
CA THR A 240 13.34 5.29 -5.01
C THR A 240 12.70 4.34 -3.99
N ASN A 241 11.82 4.85 -3.12
CA ASN A 241 11.16 4.06 -2.08
C ASN A 241 9.79 3.50 -2.54
N GLU A 242 9.32 3.87 -3.73
CA GLU A 242 8.04 3.44 -4.29
C GLU A 242 7.82 1.93 -4.26
N PRO A 243 8.78 1.06 -4.63
CA PRO A 243 8.60 -0.38 -4.57
C PRO A 243 8.26 -0.90 -3.17
N SER A 244 8.92 -0.39 -2.12
CA SER A 244 8.66 -0.81 -0.72
C SER A 244 7.22 -0.51 -0.28
N PHE A 245 6.64 0.56 -0.80
CA PHE A 245 5.28 0.99 -0.47
C PHE A 245 4.24 0.31 -1.36
N ASN A 246 4.47 0.30 -2.66
CA ASN A 246 3.46 0.00 -3.65
C ASN A 246 3.37 -1.48 -4.05
N ILE A 247 4.44 -2.27 -3.90
CA ILE A 247 4.38 -3.72 -4.19
C ILE A 247 3.41 -4.43 -3.24
N PRO A 248 3.51 -4.29 -1.89
CA PRO A 248 2.54 -4.88 -0.98
C PRO A 248 1.14 -4.28 -1.12
N TYR A 249 1.06 -2.99 -1.46
CA TYR A 249 -0.20 -2.32 -1.74
C TYR A 249 -0.92 -2.95 -2.95
N THR A 250 -0.17 -3.31 -3.99
CA THR A 250 -0.69 -4.05 -5.15
C THR A 250 -1.15 -5.45 -4.77
N ALA A 251 -0.47 -6.11 -3.81
CA ALA A 251 -0.86 -7.43 -3.29
C ALA A 251 -2.19 -7.39 -2.55
N VAL A 252 -2.55 -6.28 -1.90
CA VAL A 252 -3.88 -6.11 -1.31
C VAL A 252 -4.97 -6.30 -2.36
N TYR A 253 -4.85 -5.66 -3.51
CA TYR A 253 -5.83 -5.82 -4.60
C TYR A 253 -5.83 -7.24 -5.17
N LEU A 254 -4.65 -7.85 -5.31
CA LEU A 254 -4.57 -9.25 -5.72
C LEU A 254 -5.36 -10.16 -4.76
N GLY A 255 -5.26 -9.93 -3.45
CA GLY A 255 -6.05 -10.61 -2.42
C GLY A 255 -7.55 -10.42 -2.61
N VAL A 256 -8.02 -9.21 -2.99
CA VAL A 256 -9.42 -8.95 -3.35
C VAL A 256 -9.86 -9.84 -4.53
N GLY A 257 -9.02 -9.98 -5.56
CA GLY A 257 -9.27 -10.85 -6.70
C GLY A 257 -9.43 -12.31 -6.30
N PHE A 258 -8.55 -12.81 -5.43
CA PHE A 258 -8.65 -14.19 -4.90
C PHE A 258 -9.85 -14.39 -3.98
N ALA A 259 -10.19 -13.39 -3.17
CA ALA A 259 -11.42 -13.43 -2.37
C ALA A 259 -12.67 -13.52 -3.27
N ALA A 260 -12.70 -12.77 -4.36
CA ALA A 260 -13.80 -12.83 -5.33
C ALA A 260 -13.87 -14.19 -6.03
N LEU A 261 -12.72 -14.76 -6.41
CA LEU A 261 -12.66 -16.11 -6.98
C LEU A 261 -13.17 -17.15 -5.99
N GLN A 262 -12.78 -17.08 -4.71
CA GLN A 262 -13.26 -18.02 -3.70
C GLN A 262 -14.77 -17.86 -3.44
N ALA A 263 -15.24 -16.64 -3.25
CA ALA A 263 -16.65 -16.33 -3.01
C ALA A 263 -17.56 -16.81 -4.15
N ILE A 264 -17.13 -16.65 -5.41
CA ILE A 264 -17.93 -17.16 -6.53
C ILE A 264 -17.87 -18.68 -6.66
N LYS A 265 -16.73 -19.31 -6.37
CA LYS A 265 -16.65 -20.79 -6.33
C LYS A 265 -17.63 -21.36 -5.32
N ASP A 266 -17.67 -20.80 -4.10
CA ASP A 266 -18.60 -21.23 -3.06
C ASP A 266 -20.07 -21.03 -3.47
N ASN A 267 -20.37 -19.88 -4.09
CA ASN A 267 -21.72 -19.59 -4.57
C ASN A 267 -22.16 -20.58 -5.64
N VAL A 268 -21.40 -20.80 -6.70
CA VAL A 268 -21.83 -21.63 -7.85
C VAL A 268 -21.82 -23.11 -7.54
N THR A 269 -21.04 -23.58 -6.56
CA THR A 269 -21.04 -24.98 -6.12
C THR A 269 -22.25 -25.31 -5.24
N GLN A 270 -22.78 -24.35 -4.51
CA GLN A 270 -23.94 -24.52 -3.62
C GLN A 270 -25.26 -24.18 -4.35
N ARG A 271 -25.24 -23.22 -5.27
CA ARG A 271 -26.42 -22.72 -5.93
C ARG A 271 -26.93 -23.70 -7.00
N GLN A 272 -28.15 -24.20 -6.80
CA GLN A 272 -28.84 -25.09 -7.75
C GLN A 272 -30.07 -24.37 -8.34
N PRO A 273 -29.98 -23.81 -9.58
CA PRO A 273 -31.12 -23.18 -10.21
C PRO A 273 -32.28 -24.15 -10.45
N LYS A 274 -33.50 -23.68 -10.19
CA LYS A 274 -34.70 -24.49 -10.42
C LYS A 274 -34.79 -24.90 -11.88
N GLY A 275 -34.97 -26.19 -12.14
CA GLY A 275 -35.06 -26.74 -13.49
C GLY A 275 -33.73 -27.08 -14.17
N TYR A 276 -32.60 -26.74 -13.57
CA TYR A 276 -31.28 -27.10 -14.13
C TYR A 276 -30.77 -28.47 -13.66
N GLY A 277 -31.28 -29.01 -12.54
CA GLY A 277 -31.04 -30.37 -12.07
C GLY A 277 -29.66 -30.61 -11.40
N GLN A 278 -28.76 -29.66 -11.38
CA GLN A 278 -27.43 -29.74 -10.79
C GLN A 278 -26.91 -28.36 -10.36
N PRO A 279 -25.84 -28.28 -9.56
CA PRO A 279 -25.23 -27.01 -9.18
C PRO A 279 -24.78 -26.18 -10.40
N LEU A 280 -24.81 -24.86 -10.26
CA LEU A 280 -24.45 -23.93 -11.33
C LEU A 280 -22.99 -24.11 -11.80
N ALA A 281 -22.14 -24.63 -10.93
CA ALA A 281 -20.75 -24.98 -11.23
C ALA A 281 -20.58 -25.94 -12.43
N TYR A 282 -21.61 -26.74 -12.77
CA TYR A 282 -21.60 -27.66 -13.91
C TYR A 282 -21.90 -26.95 -15.25
N HIS A 283 -22.33 -25.70 -15.23
CA HIS A 283 -22.59 -24.93 -16.46
C HIS A 283 -21.27 -24.64 -17.20
N PRO A 284 -21.16 -24.94 -18.52
CA PRO A 284 -19.89 -24.80 -19.25
C PRO A 284 -19.29 -23.39 -19.20
N ASP A 285 -20.12 -22.34 -19.31
CA ASP A 285 -19.64 -20.96 -19.26
C ASP A 285 -19.12 -20.57 -17.85
N ILE A 286 -19.80 -21.01 -16.80
CA ILE A 286 -19.33 -20.78 -15.42
C ILE A 286 -17.96 -21.43 -15.21
N ARG A 287 -17.80 -22.68 -15.62
CA ARG A 287 -16.49 -23.38 -15.52
C ARG A 287 -15.38 -22.65 -16.26
N ARG A 288 -15.67 -22.21 -17.50
CA ARG A 288 -14.72 -21.46 -18.32
C ARG A 288 -14.33 -20.15 -17.64
N ARG A 289 -15.30 -19.38 -17.14
CA ARG A 289 -15.04 -18.08 -16.47
C ARG A 289 -14.23 -18.25 -15.17
N VAL A 290 -14.56 -19.23 -14.33
CA VAL A 290 -13.81 -19.55 -13.11
C VAL A 290 -12.36 -19.93 -13.45
N ALA A 291 -12.16 -20.76 -14.48
CA ALA A 291 -10.82 -21.15 -14.94
C ALA A 291 -10.01 -19.93 -15.46
N MET A 292 -10.63 -19.04 -16.21
CA MET A 292 -9.98 -17.79 -16.67
C MET A 292 -9.56 -16.89 -15.51
N MET A 293 -10.46 -16.67 -14.54
CA MET A 293 -10.16 -15.89 -13.33
C MET A 293 -8.95 -16.49 -12.60
N SER A 294 -8.96 -17.80 -12.35
CA SER A 294 -7.88 -18.51 -11.68
C SER A 294 -6.55 -18.34 -12.43
N ALA A 295 -6.53 -18.55 -13.75
CA ALA A 295 -5.32 -18.45 -14.54
C ALA A 295 -4.73 -17.02 -14.55
N GLN A 296 -5.58 -16.00 -14.70
CA GLN A 296 -5.14 -14.60 -14.73
C GLN A 296 -4.61 -14.13 -13.37
N LEU A 297 -5.32 -14.46 -12.28
CA LEU A 297 -4.89 -14.10 -10.93
C LEU A 297 -3.59 -14.81 -10.52
N GLU A 298 -3.43 -16.09 -10.88
CA GLU A 298 -2.18 -16.81 -10.60
C GLU A 298 -1.00 -16.26 -11.40
N ALA A 299 -1.18 -15.91 -12.67
CA ALA A 299 -0.15 -15.26 -13.46
C ALA A 299 0.27 -13.91 -12.84
N ALA A 300 -0.71 -13.10 -12.43
CA ALA A 300 -0.49 -11.82 -11.75
C ALA A 300 0.26 -12.01 -10.42
N ARG A 301 -0.12 -13.02 -9.61
CA ARG A 301 0.54 -13.38 -8.35
C ARG A 301 2.03 -13.67 -8.53
N TRP A 302 2.36 -14.53 -9.49
CA TRP A 302 3.74 -14.92 -9.70
C TRP A 302 4.60 -13.76 -10.20
N LEU A 303 4.07 -12.91 -11.05
CA LEU A 303 4.77 -11.71 -11.48
C LEU A 303 5.00 -10.75 -10.29
N LEU A 304 4.01 -10.52 -9.45
CA LEU A 304 4.13 -9.64 -8.30
C LEU A 304 5.12 -10.18 -7.26
N ARG A 305 5.10 -11.49 -6.99
CA ARG A 305 6.07 -12.15 -6.10
C ARG A 305 7.49 -12.09 -6.65
N TYR A 306 7.65 -12.24 -7.97
CA TYR A 306 8.95 -12.05 -8.61
C TYR A 306 9.49 -10.63 -8.40
N VAL A 307 8.65 -9.62 -8.56
CA VAL A 307 9.06 -8.23 -8.32
C VAL A 307 9.44 -8.00 -6.86
N ALA A 308 8.68 -8.53 -5.92
CA ALA A 308 8.97 -8.40 -4.50
C ALA A 308 10.30 -9.07 -4.13
N TRP A 309 10.55 -10.28 -4.66
CA TRP A 309 11.82 -10.97 -4.51
C TRP A 309 13.00 -10.20 -5.15
N LEU A 310 12.80 -9.66 -6.36
CA LEU A 310 13.83 -8.87 -7.06
C LEU A 310 14.19 -7.60 -6.28
N ALA A 311 13.19 -6.97 -5.65
CA ALA A 311 13.40 -5.81 -4.79
C ALA A 311 14.21 -6.18 -3.54
N ASP A 312 13.88 -7.27 -2.85
CA ASP A 312 14.63 -7.76 -1.70
C ASP A 312 16.09 -8.04 -2.07
N GLU A 313 16.37 -8.77 -3.18
CA GLU A 313 17.71 -9.03 -3.66
C GLU A 313 18.49 -7.74 -3.97
N THR A 314 17.81 -6.74 -4.50
CA THR A 314 18.42 -5.44 -4.82
C THR A 314 18.77 -4.66 -3.56
N TYR A 315 17.90 -4.65 -2.55
CA TYR A 315 18.16 -3.99 -1.26
C TYR A 315 19.26 -4.69 -0.47
N GLU A 316 19.27 -6.01 -0.44
CA GLU A 316 20.35 -6.78 0.22
C GLU A 316 21.72 -6.48 -0.42
N ARG A 317 21.82 -6.46 -1.75
CA ARG A 317 23.07 -6.10 -2.43
C ARG A 317 23.51 -4.68 -2.11
N GLN A 318 22.60 -3.72 -2.01
CA GLN A 318 22.93 -2.33 -1.65
C GLN A 318 23.42 -2.21 -0.21
N ARG A 319 22.94 -3.07 0.70
CA ARG A 319 23.35 -3.10 2.11
C ARG A 319 24.82 -3.47 2.29
N TYR A 320 25.37 -4.33 1.41
CA TYR A 320 26.74 -4.83 1.46
C TYR A 320 27.75 -4.09 0.57
N THR A 321 27.29 -3.11 -0.22
CA THR A 321 28.21 -2.27 -1.00
C THR A 321 28.57 -1.03 -0.19
N ASP A 322 29.87 -0.75 0.00
CA ASP A 322 30.46 0.41 0.69
C ASP A 322 30.19 1.77 -0.02
N ARG A 323 29.18 1.83 -0.89
CA ARG A 323 28.79 3.09 -1.52
C ARG A 323 28.01 3.92 -0.49
N PRO A 324 28.38 5.20 -0.27
CA PRO A 324 27.59 6.09 0.57
C PRO A 324 26.16 6.13 0.00
N LYS A 325 25.18 5.79 0.83
CA LYS A 325 23.75 5.91 0.51
C LYS A 325 23.43 7.40 0.42
N GLN A 326 23.67 8.00 -0.75
CA GLN A 326 23.30 9.40 -0.99
C GLN A 326 21.80 9.46 -1.30
N TYR A 327 21.08 10.31 -0.57
CA TYR A 327 19.73 10.71 -0.97
C TYR A 327 19.80 11.29 -2.39
N GLY A 328 18.97 10.79 -3.31
CA GLY A 328 18.82 11.36 -4.65
C GLY A 328 19.86 10.94 -5.68
N THR A 329 20.62 9.87 -5.47
CA THR A 329 21.36 9.29 -6.59
C THR A 329 20.39 8.56 -7.51
N THR A 330 20.39 8.95 -8.79
CA THR A 330 19.70 8.25 -9.87
C THR A 330 19.94 6.75 -9.73
N VAL A 331 18.84 6.03 -9.68
CA VAL A 331 18.81 4.59 -9.53
C VAL A 331 19.36 3.98 -10.82
N GLU A 332 20.67 3.80 -10.91
CA GLU A 332 21.31 3.21 -12.09
C GLU A 332 21.09 1.69 -12.10
N GLY A 333 20.57 1.19 -13.21
CA GLY A 333 20.58 -0.24 -13.55
C GLY A 333 19.50 -1.06 -12.83
N GLN A 334 19.83 -1.73 -11.72
CA GLN A 334 18.95 -2.74 -11.10
C GLN A 334 17.66 -2.19 -10.50
N ALA A 335 17.67 -1.00 -9.95
CA ALA A 335 16.45 -0.43 -9.40
C ALA A 335 15.52 0.11 -10.49
N ALA A 336 16.05 0.55 -11.64
CA ALA A 336 15.23 0.84 -12.81
C ALA A 336 14.53 -0.43 -13.32
N GLU A 337 15.20 -1.59 -13.28
CA GLU A 337 14.62 -2.88 -13.62
C GLU A 337 13.50 -3.28 -12.63
N VAL A 338 13.72 -3.10 -11.32
CA VAL A 338 12.68 -3.34 -10.29
C VAL A 338 11.47 -2.47 -10.58
N LEU A 339 11.65 -1.19 -10.84
CA LEU A 339 10.55 -0.25 -11.07
C LEU A 339 9.79 -0.58 -12.36
N ALA A 340 10.49 -0.85 -13.47
CA ALA A 340 9.87 -1.25 -14.73
C ALA A 340 9.09 -2.56 -14.60
N THR A 341 9.66 -3.55 -13.89
CA THR A 341 8.99 -4.83 -13.63
C THR A 341 7.79 -4.65 -12.70
N TYR A 342 7.90 -3.76 -11.72
CA TYR A 342 6.79 -3.38 -10.85
C TYR A 342 5.62 -2.75 -11.66
N PHE A 343 5.88 -1.83 -12.57
CA PHE A 343 4.82 -1.23 -13.39
C PHE A 343 4.08 -2.28 -14.25
N LYS A 344 4.82 -3.28 -14.79
CA LYS A 344 4.21 -4.45 -15.46
C LYS A 344 3.28 -5.21 -14.51
N ALA A 345 3.77 -5.52 -13.32
CA ALA A 345 3.01 -6.27 -12.31
C ALA A 345 1.77 -5.49 -11.84
N LYS A 346 1.93 -4.19 -11.54
CA LYS A 346 0.83 -3.32 -11.10
C LYS A 346 -0.29 -3.22 -12.13
N TYR A 347 0.07 -3.02 -13.39
CA TYR A 347 -0.88 -2.99 -14.50
C TYR A 347 -1.63 -4.34 -14.61
N ILE A 348 -0.89 -5.45 -14.69
CA ILE A 348 -1.47 -6.79 -14.85
C ILE A 348 -2.38 -7.15 -13.67
N VAL A 349 -1.98 -6.87 -12.43
CA VAL A 349 -2.80 -7.11 -11.24
C VAL A 349 -4.07 -6.25 -11.29
N GLY A 350 -3.97 -4.97 -11.61
CA GLY A 350 -5.12 -4.07 -11.70
C GLY A 350 -6.18 -4.58 -12.67
N GLU A 351 -5.77 -4.96 -13.88
CA GLU A 351 -6.66 -5.49 -14.92
C GLU A 351 -7.24 -6.86 -14.52
N ALA A 352 -6.42 -7.78 -14.01
CA ALA A 352 -6.87 -9.11 -13.60
C ALA A 352 -7.90 -9.04 -12.45
N VAL A 353 -7.68 -8.18 -11.47
CA VAL A 353 -8.59 -8.00 -10.32
C VAL A 353 -9.90 -7.36 -10.74
N THR A 354 -9.85 -6.30 -11.55
CA THR A 354 -11.06 -5.64 -12.06
C THR A 354 -11.90 -6.61 -12.90
N ALA A 355 -11.27 -7.38 -13.78
CA ALA A 355 -11.94 -8.39 -14.58
C ALA A 355 -12.51 -9.54 -13.72
N ALA A 356 -11.76 -10.00 -12.71
CA ALA A 356 -12.18 -11.10 -11.84
C ALA A 356 -13.36 -10.70 -10.96
N THR A 357 -13.30 -9.55 -10.27
CA THR A 357 -14.38 -9.09 -9.38
C THR A 357 -15.67 -8.79 -10.14
N ARG A 358 -15.57 -8.20 -11.34
CA ARG A 358 -16.71 -8.03 -12.25
C ARG A 358 -17.29 -9.37 -12.69
N SER A 359 -16.45 -10.31 -13.13
CA SER A 359 -16.89 -11.64 -13.57
C SER A 359 -17.57 -12.42 -12.44
N ALA A 360 -17.05 -12.30 -11.21
CA ALA A 360 -17.65 -12.92 -10.03
C ALA A 360 -19.03 -12.34 -9.72
N LEU A 361 -19.19 -11.02 -9.76
CA LEU A 361 -20.47 -10.34 -9.56
C LEU A 361 -21.51 -10.80 -10.59
N GLU A 362 -21.14 -10.83 -11.89
CA GLU A 362 -22.02 -11.26 -12.98
C GLU A 362 -22.46 -12.73 -12.82
N MET A 363 -21.52 -13.65 -12.48
CA MET A 363 -21.85 -15.06 -12.23
C MET A 363 -22.74 -15.25 -11.00
N GLY A 364 -22.61 -14.40 -9.97
CA GLY A 364 -23.49 -14.36 -8.81
C GLY A 364 -24.94 -13.99 -9.16
N GLY A 365 -25.15 -13.34 -10.31
CA GLY A 365 -26.48 -12.97 -10.80
C GLY A 365 -27.13 -11.85 -10.00
N GLY A 366 -28.44 -11.61 -10.19
CA GLY A 366 -29.14 -10.47 -9.59
C GLY A 366 -29.08 -10.37 -8.07
N HIS A 367 -28.92 -11.47 -7.36
CA HIS A 367 -28.77 -11.44 -5.90
C HIS A 367 -27.39 -10.96 -5.43
N ALA A 368 -26.38 -11.00 -6.30
CA ALA A 368 -25.02 -10.57 -5.95
C ALA A 368 -24.88 -9.06 -5.77
N ILE A 369 -25.83 -8.26 -6.29
CA ILE A 369 -25.77 -6.78 -6.17
C ILE A 369 -26.32 -6.24 -4.85
N PHE A 370 -26.91 -7.07 -4.01
CA PHE A 370 -27.41 -6.63 -2.71
C PHE A 370 -26.27 -6.39 -1.73
N LYS A 371 -26.35 -5.32 -0.92
CA LYS A 371 -25.33 -4.89 0.04
C LYS A 371 -24.76 -5.97 0.96
N PRO A 372 -25.52 -6.94 1.49
CA PRO A 372 -24.96 -8.03 2.28
C PRO A 372 -24.09 -9.03 1.51
N SER A 373 -24.09 -8.96 0.17
CA SER A 373 -23.30 -9.88 -0.67
C SER A 373 -21.80 -9.54 -0.60
N ALA A 374 -20.98 -10.55 -0.31
CA ALA A 374 -19.53 -10.39 -0.39
C ALA A 374 -19.06 -10.03 -1.81
N LEU A 375 -19.76 -10.51 -2.87
CA LEU A 375 -19.44 -10.24 -4.26
C LEU A 375 -19.64 -8.75 -4.61
N GLU A 376 -20.67 -8.11 -4.05
CA GLU A 376 -20.91 -6.67 -4.22
C GLU A 376 -19.78 -5.85 -3.61
N ARG A 377 -19.39 -6.14 -2.37
CA ARG A 377 -18.29 -5.46 -1.68
C ARG A 377 -16.97 -5.66 -2.44
N LEU A 378 -16.62 -6.90 -2.78
CA LEU A 378 -15.38 -7.23 -3.47
C LEU A 378 -15.32 -6.58 -4.87
N PHE A 379 -16.46 -6.43 -5.55
CA PHE A 379 -16.52 -5.67 -6.80
C PHE A 379 -16.21 -4.18 -6.59
N ARG A 380 -16.77 -3.54 -5.56
CA ARG A 380 -16.48 -2.14 -5.24
C ARG A 380 -15.02 -1.94 -4.84
N ASP A 381 -14.46 -2.80 -4.01
CA ASP A 381 -13.07 -2.77 -3.62
C ASP A 381 -12.15 -2.99 -4.85
N GLY A 382 -12.44 -4.00 -5.66
CA GLY A 382 -11.67 -4.34 -6.86
C GLY A 382 -11.72 -3.29 -7.97
N ALA A 383 -12.84 -2.55 -8.09
CA ALA A 383 -12.97 -1.48 -9.07
C ALA A 383 -11.98 -0.32 -8.86
N THR A 384 -11.43 -0.17 -7.66
CA THR A 384 -10.42 0.86 -7.35
C THR A 384 -8.98 0.42 -7.73
N ALA A 385 -8.76 -0.84 -8.11
CA ALA A 385 -7.44 -1.42 -8.34
C ALA A 385 -6.63 -0.70 -9.44
N THR A 386 -7.28 -0.28 -10.51
CA THR A 386 -6.62 0.40 -11.65
C THR A 386 -6.34 1.89 -11.38
N MET A 387 -7.10 2.50 -10.47
CA MET A 387 -6.98 3.92 -10.12
C MET A 387 -5.99 4.17 -8.98
N GLN A 388 -5.74 3.15 -8.17
CA GLN A 388 -4.85 3.26 -7.02
C GLN A 388 -3.41 3.52 -7.45
N HIS A 389 -2.71 4.36 -6.68
CA HIS A 389 -1.34 4.79 -7.02
C HIS A 389 -0.34 3.62 -7.09
N PRO A 390 0.49 3.57 -8.15
CA PRO A 390 0.38 4.33 -9.39
C PRO A 390 -0.79 3.83 -10.26
N PRO A 391 -1.59 4.73 -10.88
CA PRO A 391 -2.68 4.31 -11.76
C PRO A 391 -2.19 3.50 -12.97
N SER A 392 -3.07 2.64 -13.53
CA SER A 392 -2.74 1.80 -14.70
C SER A 392 -2.16 2.60 -15.87
N ASP A 393 -2.74 3.78 -16.18
CA ASP A 393 -2.28 4.63 -17.27
C ASP A 393 -0.87 5.20 -17.01
N PHE A 394 -0.56 5.56 -15.76
CA PHE A 394 0.79 5.98 -15.37
C PHE A 394 1.79 4.83 -15.54
N CYS A 395 1.42 3.62 -15.12
CA CYS A 395 2.29 2.44 -15.29
C CYS A 395 2.60 2.20 -16.76
N LEU A 396 1.61 2.26 -17.64
CA LEU A 396 1.80 2.07 -19.09
C LEU A 396 2.63 3.18 -19.71
N SER A 397 2.38 4.43 -19.33
CA SER A 397 3.17 5.58 -19.81
C SER A 397 4.64 5.44 -19.41
N SER A 398 4.91 5.18 -18.13
CA SER A 398 6.28 5.00 -17.64
C SER A 398 6.98 3.80 -18.28
N LEU A 399 6.25 2.68 -18.43
CA LEU A 399 6.78 1.50 -19.07
C LEU A 399 7.11 1.72 -20.55
N SER A 400 6.29 2.49 -21.27
CA SER A 400 6.55 2.81 -22.69
C SER A 400 7.87 3.57 -22.89
N VAL A 401 8.20 4.47 -21.97
CA VAL A 401 9.47 5.21 -21.98
C VAL A 401 10.65 4.26 -21.81
N HIS A 402 10.53 3.33 -20.86
CA HIS A 402 11.55 2.31 -20.60
C HIS A 402 11.72 1.34 -21.77
N GLU A 403 10.65 0.76 -22.29
CA GLU A 403 10.68 -0.24 -23.37
C GLU A 403 11.18 0.36 -24.72
N LEU A 404 10.84 1.61 -24.99
CA LEU A 404 11.27 2.32 -26.19
C LEU A 404 12.61 3.03 -26.02
N GLN A 405 13.22 2.98 -24.84
CA GLN A 405 14.49 3.65 -24.51
C GLN A 405 14.47 5.15 -24.82
N LEU A 406 13.33 5.81 -24.55
CA LEU A 406 13.16 7.23 -24.79
C LEU A 406 13.88 8.06 -23.72
N ASP A 407 14.39 9.23 -24.11
CA ASP A 407 14.86 10.24 -23.17
C ASP A 407 13.64 10.92 -22.52
N PRO A 408 13.40 10.74 -21.20
CA PRO A 408 12.27 11.34 -20.51
C PRO A 408 12.19 12.87 -20.67
N GLN A 409 13.33 13.55 -20.86
CA GLN A 409 13.39 15.00 -21.04
C GLN A 409 12.89 15.46 -22.41
N GLN A 410 12.81 14.56 -23.39
CA GLN A 410 12.34 14.85 -24.75
C GLN A 410 10.84 14.54 -24.94
N ILE A 411 10.21 13.94 -23.94
CA ILE A 411 8.76 13.63 -24.02
C ILE A 411 7.98 14.93 -23.83
N GLN A 412 7.36 15.39 -24.93
CA GLN A 412 6.54 16.62 -24.93
C GLN A 412 5.09 16.30 -25.33
N PRO A 413 4.14 17.07 -24.80
CA PRO A 413 4.31 17.97 -23.64
C PRO A 413 4.39 17.18 -22.35
N PRO A 414 5.02 17.70 -21.30
CA PRO A 414 4.75 17.17 -19.97
C PRO A 414 3.24 17.20 -19.79
N LEU A 415 2.66 16.09 -19.35
CA LEU A 415 1.19 15.89 -19.18
C LEU A 415 0.48 17.01 -18.39
N THR A 416 1.24 17.89 -17.77
CA THR A 416 0.79 19.08 -17.03
C THR A 416 0.27 20.24 -17.89
N GLN A 417 0.49 20.26 -19.20
CA GLN A 417 0.07 21.38 -20.08
C GLN A 417 -1.19 21.10 -20.90
N VAL A 418 -1.83 19.94 -20.75
CA VAL A 418 -3.00 19.56 -21.56
C VAL A 418 -4.32 20.06 -20.94
N TRP A 419 -4.28 20.66 -19.74
CA TRP A 419 -5.49 21.04 -18.98
C TRP A 419 -5.49 22.47 -18.42
N GLU A 420 -4.74 23.40 -19.02
CA GLU A 420 -4.94 24.83 -18.81
C GLU A 420 -6.04 25.39 -19.70
#